data_574e9b750cc651d0efeade7c473e4256
#
_entry.id   574e9b750cc651d0efeade7c473e4256
#
_cell.length_a   1.000
_cell.length_b   1.000
_cell.length_c   1.000
_cell.angle_alpha   90.00
_cell.angle_beta   90.00
_cell.angle_gamma   90.00
#
_symmetry.space_group_name_H-M   'P 1'
#
loop_
_entity.id
_entity.type
_entity.pdbx_description
1 polymer ?
#
loop_
_entity_poly.entity_id
_entity_poly.type
_entity_poly.pdbx_seq_one_letter_code
_entity_poly.pdbx_strand_id
1 'polypeptide(L)'
;MPNNAQENINQLTNKAKIRYLDISNRDLIGNADLKEFAVLTSLNSYNNKFENLDFLDSLPNKEQLKKLNFFGNQIKELDLA
;
A
#
# COMPACT_ATOMS: atom_id res chain seq x y z
N MET A 1 3.03 14.36 12.73
CA MET A 1 2.03 14.68 11.72
C MET A 1 1.85 13.52 10.76
N PRO A 2 0.61 13.20 10.36
CA PRO A 2 0.42 12.15 9.36
C PRO A 2 0.99 12.58 8.02
N ASN A 3 1.41 11.61 7.24
CA ASN A 3 1.99 11.81 5.92
C ASN A 3 1.06 11.32 4.84
N ASN A 4 1.03 12.03 3.72
CA ASN A 4 0.21 11.62 2.59
C ASN A 4 0.81 10.40 1.90
N ALA A 5 0.01 9.35 1.77
CA ALA A 5 0.49 8.09 1.20
C ALA A 5 0.93 8.26 -0.25
N GLN A 6 0.17 9.02 -1.04
CA GLN A 6 0.50 9.20 -2.46
C GLN A 6 1.83 9.92 -2.62
N GLU A 7 2.09 10.94 -1.82
CA GLU A 7 3.37 11.64 -1.88
C GLU A 7 4.54 10.73 -1.54
N ASN A 8 4.34 9.85 -0.56
CA ASN A 8 5.36 8.89 -0.17
C ASN A 8 5.66 7.92 -1.32
N ILE A 9 4.61 7.42 -1.96
CA ILE A 9 4.74 6.52 -3.11
C ILE A 9 5.42 7.22 -4.29
N ASN A 10 5.08 8.48 -4.52
CA ASN A 10 5.63 9.24 -5.65
C ASN A 10 7.15 9.41 -5.58
N GLN A 11 7.72 9.31 -4.38
CA GLN A 11 9.17 9.45 -4.21
C GLN A 11 9.95 8.20 -4.58
N LEU A 12 9.26 7.09 -4.78
CA LEU A 12 9.91 5.84 -5.12
C LEU A 12 10.32 5.81 -6.57
N THR A 13 11.47 5.17 -6.84
CA THR A 13 11.96 4.96 -8.19
C THR A 13 11.83 3.48 -8.56
N ASN A 14 11.85 3.17 -9.85
CA ASN A 14 11.82 1.79 -10.34
C ASN A 14 10.60 1.00 -9.86
N LYS A 15 9.46 1.66 -9.76
CA LYS A 15 8.23 1.04 -9.25
C LYS A 15 7.86 -0.23 -10.02
N ALA A 16 8.09 -0.25 -11.33
CA ALA A 16 7.75 -1.40 -12.17
C ALA A 16 8.60 -2.65 -11.86
N LYS A 17 9.68 -2.49 -11.10
CA LYS A 17 10.58 -3.58 -10.74
C LYS A 17 10.49 -3.96 -9.27
N ILE A 18 9.74 -3.23 -8.49
CA ILE A 18 9.61 -3.49 -7.05
C ILE A 18 8.69 -4.69 -6.83
N ARG A 19 9.22 -5.72 -6.17
CA ARG A 19 8.44 -6.91 -5.79
C ARG A 19 8.01 -6.87 -4.34
N TYR A 20 8.80 -6.24 -3.49
CA TYR A 20 8.50 -6.08 -2.07
C TYR A 20 8.50 -4.60 -1.73
N LEU A 21 7.38 -4.11 -1.24
CA LEU A 21 7.23 -2.70 -0.86
C LEU A 21 6.99 -2.61 0.63
N ASP A 22 7.89 -1.92 1.32
CA ASP A 22 7.76 -1.66 2.76
C ASP A 22 7.54 -0.18 2.98
N ILE A 23 6.33 0.17 3.36
CA ILE A 23 5.94 1.53 3.73
C ILE A 23 5.47 1.60 5.17
N SER A 24 5.99 0.70 6.01
CA SER A 24 5.59 0.62 7.41
C SER A 24 6.13 1.79 8.24
N ASN A 25 5.44 2.07 9.34
CA ASN A 25 5.88 3.05 10.35
C ASN A 25 6.09 4.46 9.81
N ARG A 26 5.20 4.94 8.93
CA ARG A 26 5.38 6.24 8.29
C ARG A 26 4.22 7.21 8.51
N ASP A 27 3.27 6.85 9.37
CA ASP A 27 2.08 7.66 9.64
C ASP A 27 1.30 8.02 8.37
N LEU A 28 1.21 7.10 7.43
CA LEU A 28 0.57 7.36 6.15
C LEU A 28 -0.95 7.38 6.29
N ILE A 29 -1.57 8.34 5.62
CA ILE A 29 -3.03 8.46 5.54
C ILE A 29 -3.44 8.64 4.09
N GLY A 30 -4.72 8.44 3.83
CA GLY A 30 -5.31 8.68 2.53
C GLY A 30 -5.19 7.49 1.62
N ASN A 31 -5.31 7.75 0.34
CA ASN A 31 -5.25 6.71 -0.68
C ASN A 31 -3.98 6.86 -1.50
N ALA A 32 -3.60 5.83 -2.22
CA ALA A 32 -2.43 5.85 -3.06
C ALA A 32 -2.71 5.08 -4.35
N ASP A 33 -2.10 5.54 -5.44
CA ASP A 33 -2.20 4.87 -6.74
C ASP A 33 -1.00 3.96 -6.92
N LEU A 34 -1.25 2.67 -7.00
CA LEU A 34 -0.21 1.66 -7.15
C LEU A 34 -0.13 1.09 -8.58
N LYS A 35 -0.66 1.81 -9.55
CA LYS A 35 -0.76 1.31 -10.92
C LYS A 35 0.59 0.97 -11.56
N GLU A 36 1.67 1.57 -11.07
CA GLU A 36 3.00 1.35 -11.62
C GLU A 36 3.70 0.12 -11.05
N PHE A 37 3.13 -0.51 -10.04
CA PHE A 37 3.72 -1.68 -9.39
C PHE A 37 3.26 -2.97 -10.09
N ALA A 38 3.81 -3.21 -11.27
CA ALA A 38 3.36 -4.32 -12.12
C ALA A 38 3.75 -5.71 -11.60
N VAL A 39 4.77 -5.79 -10.73
CA VAL A 39 5.31 -7.08 -10.26
C VAL A 39 5.27 -7.22 -8.75
N LEU A 40 4.49 -6.41 -8.06
CA LEU A 40 4.45 -6.41 -6.60
C LEU A 40 3.87 -7.72 -6.06
N THR A 41 4.63 -8.39 -5.21
CA THR A 41 4.22 -9.65 -4.59
C THR A 41 4.04 -9.54 -3.08
N SER A 42 4.61 -8.51 -2.46
CA SER A 42 4.55 -8.34 -1.01
C SER A 42 4.43 -6.86 -0.67
N LEU A 43 3.46 -6.52 0.16
CA LEU A 43 3.24 -5.16 0.62
C LEU A 43 3.17 -5.13 2.13
N ASN A 44 4.05 -4.36 2.76
CA ASN A 44 4.03 -4.14 4.19
C ASN A 44 3.65 -2.69 4.48
N SER A 45 2.42 -2.49 4.94
CA SER A 45 1.91 -1.19 5.37
C SER A 45 1.67 -1.15 6.88
N TYR A 46 2.45 -1.92 7.62
CA TYR A 46 2.33 -2.04 9.07
C TYR A 46 2.44 -0.69 9.76
N ASN A 47 1.58 -0.47 10.72
CA ASN A 47 1.66 0.68 11.63
C ASN A 47 1.61 2.03 10.89
N ASN A 48 0.59 2.19 10.07
CA ASN A 48 0.23 3.48 9.46
C ASN A 48 -1.17 3.89 9.96
N LYS A 49 -1.81 4.79 9.26
CA LYS A 49 -3.13 5.31 9.64
C LYS A 49 -4.16 5.13 8.53
N PHE A 50 -4.00 4.10 7.72
CA PHE A 50 -4.99 3.79 6.68
C PHE A 50 -6.30 3.38 7.31
N GLU A 51 -7.41 3.89 6.76
CA GLU A 51 -8.74 3.56 7.25
C GLU A 51 -9.44 2.50 6.40
N ASN A 52 -8.91 2.21 5.23
CA ASN A 52 -9.41 1.17 4.36
C ASN A 52 -8.28 0.67 3.46
N LEU A 53 -8.58 -0.30 2.63
CA LEU A 53 -7.61 -0.91 1.71
C LEU A 53 -7.91 -0.58 0.25
N ASP A 54 -8.63 0.52 -0.01
CA ASP A 54 -9.02 0.89 -1.38
C ASP A 54 -7.81 1.09 -2.29
N PHE A 55 -6.67 1.47 -1.73
CA PHE A 55 -5.47 1.67 -2.52
C PHE A 55 -5.02 0.39 -3.24
N LEU A 56 -5.43 -0.78 -2.76
CA LEU A 56 -5.10 -2.04 -3.43
C LEU A 56 -5.81 -2.19 -4.77
N ASP A 57 -6.92 -1.49 -4.97
CA ASP A 57 -7.68 -1.59 -6.21
C ASP A 57 -6.93 -1.03 -7.41
N SER A 58 -5.92 -0.20 -7.17
CA SER A 58 -5.11 0.37 -8.25
C SER A 58 -3.99 -0.57 -8.71
N LEU A 59 -3.73 -1.68 -7.99
CA LEU A 59 -2.71 -2.65 -8.42
C LEU A 59 -3.13 -3.32 -9.73
N PRO A 60 -2.26 -3.31 -10.74
CA PRO A 60 -2.60 -3.92 -12.02
C PRO A 60 -2.72 -5.44 -11.99
N ASN A 61 -1.99 -6.08 -11.08
CA ASN A 61 -1.94 -7.55 -10.97
C ASN A 61 -2.14 -7.97 -9.53
N LYS A 62 -3.33 -7.75 -9.00
CA LYS A 62 -3.64 -8.06 -7.60
C LYS A 62 -3.37 -9.53 -7.26
N GLU A 63 -3.60 -10.42 -8.20
CA GLU A 63 -3.42 -11.86 -7.97
C GLU A 63 -1.97 -12.24 -7.72
N GLN A 64 -1.02 -11.36 -8.02
CA GLN A 64 0.39 -11.59 -7.72
C GLN A 64 0.75 -11.22 -6.29
N LEU A 65 -0.10 -10.45 -5.61
CA LEU A 65 0.16 -10.04 -4.25
C LEU A 65 -0.10 -11.22 -3.31
N LYS A 66 0.97 -11.74 -2.72
CA LYS A 66 0.92 -12.95 -1.88
C LYS A 66 1.05 -12.66 -0.40
N LYS A 67 1.64 -11.52 -0.06
CA LYS A 67 1.80 -11.12 1.34
C LYS A 67 1.33 -9.69 1.51
N LEU A 68 0.45 -9.50 2.47
CA LEU A 68 -0.08 -8.18 2.79
C LEU A 68 -0.12 -8.04 4.30
N ASN A 69 0.59 -7.04 4.82
CA ASN A 69 0.55 -6.71 6.23
C ASN A 69 -0.01 -5.31 6.40
N PHE A 70 -1.20 -5.22 6.97
CA PHE A 70 -1.83 -3.94 7.28
C PHE A 70 -2.12 -3.79 8.77
N PHE A 71 -1.46 -4.59 9.57
CA PHE A 71 -1.63 -4.58 11.03
C PHE A 71 -1.20 -3.22 11.60
N GLY A 72 -1.90 -2.78 12.64
CA GLY A 72 -1.57 -1.50 13.28
C GLY A 72 -2.12 -0.28 12.55
N ASN A 73 -3.01 -0.48 11.60
CA ASN A 73 -3.73 0.60 10.94
C ASN A 73 -5.09 0.81 11.61
N GLN A 74 -5.85 1.78 11.11
CA GLN A 74 -7.15 2.15 11.64
C GLN A 74 -8.27 1.71 10.70
N ILE A 75 -8.14 0.51 10.16
CA ILE A 75 -9.09 0.01 9.16
C ILE A 75 -10.49 -0.04 9.77
N LYS A 76 -11.42 0.67 9.15
CA LYS A 76 -12.81 0.74 9.58
C LYS A 76 -13.72 -0.15 8.75
N GLU A 77 -13.38 -0.35 7.49
CA GLU A 77 -14.12 -1.20 6.59
C GLU A 77 -13.14 -2.15 5.91
N LEU A 78 -13.40 -3.43 6.03
CA LEU A 78 -12.58 -4.44 5.39
C LEU A 78 -13.51 -5.34 4.59
N ASP A 79 -13.45 -5.20 3.28
CA ASP A 79 -14.24 -6.01 2.37
C ASP A 79 -13.37 -7.15 1.87
N LEU A 80 -13.72 -8.37 2.28
CA LEU A 80 -12.98 -9.58 1.92
C LEU A 80 -13.66 -10.37 0.79
N ALA A 81 -14.67 -9.80 0.19
CA ALA A 81 -15.40 -10.49 -0.88
C ALA A 81 -14.58 -10.62 -2.17
#